data_8776f929cc395155385251576ed4e7fd
#
_entry.id   8776f929cc395155385251576ed4e7fd
#
_cell.length_a   1.000
_cell.length_b   1.000
_cell.length_c   1.000
_cell.angle_alpha   90.00
_cell.angle_beta   90.00
_cell.angle_gamma   90.00
#
_symmetry.space_group_name_H-M   'P 1'
#
loop_
_entity.id
_entity.type
_entity.pdbx_description
1 polymer ?
#
loop_
_entity_poly.entity_id
_entity_poly.type
_entity_poly.pdbx_seq_one_letter_code
_entity_poly.pdbx_strand_id
1 'polypeptide(L)'
;MTENDPLRYSILASGSTGNATYLETSQHRILIDAGLSGKKIENLMSQIDRSLKDVDAIFVTHEHTDHCHGVGVLARRYGMSVYANEGTWQAMVNKVGNIPDEQKFIFTPNTVKEFGDLDIESFSVSHDAAQPQFYQIHHDNKTFCILTDTGYVSDRVAGTIRNADAYLMECNHDTEMLRMGPYSWPLKQRILGDEGHLSNEEGADALMNVIGDRTKEIFLGHRSQHNNMRSLAHLTVASIMEDHDFAVDQDFKLEDTEPETPSSFMVL
;
A
#
# COMPACT_ATOMS: atom_id res chain seq x y z
N MET A 1 12.92 -13.94 28.79
CA MET A 1 13.16 -13.41 27.43
C MET A 1 11.88 -13.73 26.68
N THR A 2 11.05 -12.74 26.45
CA THR A 2 9.87 -12.88 25.57
C THR A 2 10.42 -13.25 24.19
N GLU A 3 9.95 -14.37 23.60
CA GLU A 3 10.22 -14.67 22.21
C GLU A 3 9.90 -13.41 21.40
N ASN A 4 10.83 -13.01 20.55
CA ASN A 4 10.65 -11.85 19.67
C ASN A 4 9.48 -12.19 18.74
N ASP A 5 8.34 -11.57 18.94
CA ASP A 5 7.16 -11.73 18.08
C ASP A 5 7.33 -10.79 16.87
N PRO A 6 7.80 -11.27 15.71
CA PRO A 6 8.11 -10.39 14.60
C PRO A 6 6.84 -9.98 13.84
N LEU A 7 6.85 -8.78 13.33
CA LEU A 7 5.90 -8.35 12.29
C LEU A 7 6.23 -9.09 10.98
N ARG A 8 5.26 -9.81 10.43
CA ARG A 8 5.38 -10.48 9.14
C ARG A 8 4.43 -9.86 8.14
N TYR A 9 4.82 -9.85 6.87
CA TYR A 9 3.98 -9.27 5.84
C TYR A 9 4.21 -9.92 4.46
N SER A 10 3.24 -9.73 3.59
CA SER A 10 3.35 -10.02 2.16
C SER A 10 2.48 -9.03 1.38
N ILE A 11 3.02 -8.45 0.33
CA ILE A 11 2.27 -7.68 -0.63
C ILE A 11 1.60 -8.67 -1.57
N LEU A 12 0.32 -8.94 -1.34
CA LEU A 12 -0.43 -9.95 -2.10
C LEU A 12 -0.61 -9.54 -3.55
N ALA A 13 -0.86 -8.25 -3.78
CA ALA A 13 -0.99 -7.65 -5.09
C ALA A 13 -0.74 -6.15 -4.99
N SER A 14 -0.10 -5.57 -5.99
CA SER A 14 0.05 -4.12 -6.11
C SER A 14 0.04 -3.69 -7.58
N GLY A 15 -0.87 -2.77 -7.91
CA GLY A 15 -1.03 -2.21 -9.26
C GLY A 15 -2.43 -1.67 -9.51
N SER A 16 -2.61 -0.99 -10.63
CA SER A 16 -3.87 -0.33 -11.02
C SER A 16 -5.08 -1.27 -11.25
N THR A 17 -4.92 -2.56 -11.05
CA THR A 17 -6.01 -3.56 -11.15
C THR A 17 -6.43 -4.15 -9.82
N GLY A 18 -5.65 -3.94 -8.76
CA GLY A 18 -6.01 -4.38 -7.42
C GLY A 18 -4.82 -4.40 -6.47
N ASN A 19 -5.06 -3.88 -5.28
CA ASN A 19 -4.10 -3.76 -4.21
C ASN A 19 -4.58 -4.52 -2.98
N ALA A 20 -3.69 -5.26 -2.35
CA ALA A 20 -3.92 -5.90 -1.08
C ALA A 20 -2.58 -6.24 -0.43
N THR A 21 -2.37 -5.84 0.80
CA THR A 21 -1.19 -6.18 1.60
C THR A 21 -1.64 -6.90 2.87
N TYR A 22 -1.02 -8.02 3.15
CA TYR A 22 -1.26 -8.81 4.36
C TYR A 22 -0.15 -8.60 5.38
N LEU A 23 -0.53 -8.41 6.65
CA LEU A 23 0.38 -8.29 7.78
C LEU A 23 -0.11 -9.18 8.94
N GLU A 24 0.83 -9.77 9.67
CA GLU A 24 0.52 -10.56 10.87
C GLU A 24 1.57 -10.40 11.97
N THR A 25 1.07 -10.53 13.19
CA THR A 25 1.83 -10.85 14.40
C THR A 25 1.37 -12.21 14.95
N SER A 26 1.80 -12.62 16.13
CA SER A 26 1.22 -13.79 16.80
C SER A 26 -0.23 -13.58 17.24
N GLN A 27 -0.65 -12.32 17.44
CA GLN A 27 -1.96 -11.97 18.00
C GLN A 27 -2.95 -11.53 16.92
N HIS A 28 -2.52 -10.77 15.92
CA HIS A 28 -3.39 -10.14 14.94
C HIS A 28 -2.97 -10.38 13.49
N ARG A 29 -3.96 -10.41 12.61
CA ARG A 29 -3.81 -10.53 11.16
C ARG A 29 -4.70 -9.53 10.47
N ILE A 30 -4.12 -8.70 9.64
CA ILE A 30 -4.82 -7.62 8.96
C ILE A 30 -4.56 -7.60 7.45
N LEU A 31 -5.50 -7.03 6.72
CA LEU A 31 -5.31 -6.61 5.34
C LEU A 31 -5.31 -5.08 5.26
N ILE A 32 -4.39 -4.54 4.49
CA ILE A 32 -4.50 -3.17 3.99
C ILE A 32 -5.00 -3.27 2.57
N ASP A 33 -6.21 -2.76 2.37
CA ASP A 33 -7.01 -2.88 1.16
C ASP A 33 -7.40 -4.32 0.76
N ALA A 34 -8.38 -4.40 -0.12
CA ALA A 34 -8.88 -5.64 -0.72
C ALA A 34 -9.42 -5.33 -2.13
N GLY A 35 -8.54 -4.84 -3.00
CA GLY A 35 -8.89 -4.34 -4.33
C GLY A 35 -9.22 -5.41 -5.36
N LEU A 36 -8.97 -6.67 -5.07
CA LEU A 36 -9.28 -7.81 -5.93
C LEU A 36 -10.56 -8.52 -5.47
N SER A 37 -11.12 -9.40 -6.32
CA SER A 37 -12.22 -10.24 -5.88
C SER A 37 -11.82 -11.12 -4.70
N GLY A 38 -12.76 -11.41 -3.79
CA GLY A 38 -12.49 -12.23 -2.61
C GLY A 38 -11.86 -13.60 -2.95
N LYS A 39 -12.24 -14.21 -4.09
CA LYS A 39 -11.64 -15.47 -4.58
C LYS A 39 -10.18 -15.30 -4.99
N LYS A 40 -9.83 -14.16 -5.64
CA LYS A 40 -8.43 -13.88 -6.01
C LYS A 40 -7.58 -13.68 -4.75
N ILE A 41 -8.06 -12.89 -3.77
CA ILE A 41 -7.35 -12.68 -2.51
C ILE A 41 -7.19 -13.99 -1.74
N GLU A 42 -8.22 -14.84 -1.67
CA GLU A 42 -8.15 -16.17 -1.06
C GLU A 42 -7.05 -17.03 -1.71
N ASN A 43 -6.94 -16.99 -3.04
CA ASN A 43 -5.90 -17.69 -3.78
C ASN A 43 -4.49 -17.15 -3.50
N LEU A 44 -4.33 -15.81 -3.41
CA LEU A 44 -3.04 -15.17 -3.09
C LEU A 44 -2.61 -15.50 -1.65
N MET A 45 -3.53 -15.46 -0.69
CA MET A 45 -3.28 -15.89 0.69
C MET A 45 -2.83 -17.34 0.78
N SER A 46 -3.43 -18.23 -0.02
CA SER A 46 -3.02 -19.64 -0.05
C SER A 46 -1.62 -19.86 -0.60
N GLN A 47 -1.10 -18.98 -1.46
CA GLN A 47 0.27 -19.06 -1.99
C GLN A 47 1.34 -18.72 -0.96
N ILE A 48 0.95 -18.02 0.11
CA ILE A 48 1.81 -17.73 1.26
C ILE A 48 1.46 -18.59 2.49
N ASP A 49 0.73 -19.70 2.29
CA ASP A 49 0.27 -20.62 3.34
C ASP A 49 -0.54 -19.91 4.45
N ARG A 50 -1.41 -18.97 4.07
CA ARG A 50 -2.29 -18.23 4.98
C ARG A 50 -3.75 -18.34 4.56
N SER A 51 -4.66 -18.09 5.51
CA SER A 51 -6.12 -18.20 5.32
C SER A 51 -6.83 -16.90 5.67
N LEU A 52 -7.77 -16.50 4.81
CA LEU A 52 -8.67 -15.37 5.09
C LEU A 52 -9.57 -15.59 6.32
N LYS A 53 -9.72 -16.84 6.80
CA LYS A 53 -10.49 -17.15 8.00
C LYS A 53 -9.83 -16.62 9.28
N ASP A 54 -8.53 -16.40 9.22
CA ASP A 54 -7.72 -15.95 10.35
C ASP A 54 -7.49 -14.43 10.36
N VAL A 55 -8.04 -13.71 9.37
CA VAL A 55 -7.89 -12.26 9.24
C VAL A 55 -8.94 -11.55 10.10
N ASP A 56 -8.49 -10.67 10.98
CA ASP A 56 -9.31 -9.94 11.94
C ASP A 56 -9.96 -8.70 11.30
N ALA A 57 -9.19 -7.98 10.47
CA ALA A 57 -9.61 -6.67 9.98
C ALA A 57 -9.07 -6.34 8.59
N ILE A 58 -9.80 -5.43 7.91
CA ILE A 58 -9.38 -4.76 6.69
C ILE A 58 -9.31 -3.25 6.97
N PHE A 59 -8.16 -2.64 6.69
CA PHE A 59 -7.98 -1.19 6.72
C PHE A 59 -8.00 -0.68 5.28
N VAL A 60 -8.98 0.17 4.97
CA VAL A 60 -9.20 0.68 3.61
C VAL A 60 -8.58 2.05 3.48
N THR A 61 -7.73 2.25 2.45
CA THR A 61 -7.06 3.51 2.19
C THR A 61 -8.01 4.54 1.58
N HIS A 62 -8.74 4.15 0.55
CA HIS A 62 -9.73 4.98 -0.15
C HIS A 62 -10.71 4.12 -0.97
N GLU A 63 -11.72 4.75 -1.56
CA GLU A 63 -12.85 4.08 -2.19
C GLU A 63 -12.63 3.65 -3.65
N HIS A 64 -11.48 3.80 -4.26
CA HIS A 64 -11.26 3.32 -5.61
C HIS A 64 -11.43 1.79 -5.70
N THR A 65 -11.91 1.33 -6.85
CA THR A 65 -12.31 -0.08 -7.01
C THR A 65 -11.15 -1.05 -6.80
N ASP A 66 -9.96 -0.67 -7.23
CA ASP A 66 -8.72 -1.44 -7.06
C ASP A 66 -8.17 -1.43 -5.62
N HIS A 67 -8.87 -0.80 -4.68
CA HIS A 67 -8.62 -0.83 -3.23
C HIS A 67 -9.77 -1.45 -2.44
N CYS A 68 -11.03 -1.28 -2.88
CA CYS A 68 -12.18 -1.70 -2.08
C CYS A 68 -13.05 -2.83 -2.68
N HIS A 69 -12.78 -3.32 -3.89
CA HIS A 69 -13.66 -4.27 -4.60
C HIS A 69 -14.06 -5.51 -3.81
N GLY A 70 -13.14 -6.12 -3.08
CA GLY A 70 -13.36 -7.33 -2.29
C GLY A 70 -13.83 -7.09 -0.86
N VAL A 71 -13.70 -5.86 -0.35
CA VAL A 71 -13.93 -5.53 1.07
C VAL A 71 -15.26 -6.06 1.60
N GLY A 72 -16.35 -5.74 0.93
CA GLY A 72 -17.68 -6.12 1.41
C GLY A 72 -17.94 -7.63 1.38
N VAL A 73 -17.39 -8.33 0.38
CA VAL A 73 -17.50 -9.80 0.30
C VAL A 73 -16.69 -10.46 1.41
N LEU A 74 -15.47 -9.99 1.66
CA LEU A 74 -14.61 -10.54 2.71
C LEU A 74 -15.17 -10.27 4.10
N ALA A 75 -15.61 -9.03 4.37
CA ALA A 75 -16.22 -8.66 5.64
C ALA A 75 -17.42 -9.57 5.96
N ARG A 76 -18.38 -9.71 5.04
CA ARG A 76 -19.58 -10.56 5.27
C ARG A 76 -19.26 -12.05 5.39
N ARG A 77 -18.31 -12.55 4.58
CA ARG A 77 -18.01 -13.99 4.53
C ARG A 77 -17.20 -14.48 5.73
N TYR A 78 -16.28 -13.65 6.21
CA TYR A 78 -15.32 -14.04 7.24
C TYR A 78 -15.52 -13.31 8.57
N GLY A 79 -16.46 -12.35 8.64
CA GLY A 79 -16.71 -11.60 9.87
C GLY A 79 -15.67 -10.53 10.18
N MET A 80 -14.88 -10.09 9.18
CA MET A 80 -13.81 -9.13 9.38
C MET A 80 -14.33 -7.75 9.76
N SER A 81 -13.65 -7.08 10.69
CA SER A 81 -13.83 -5.65 10.96
C SER A 81 -13.29 -4.82 9.80
N VAL A 82 -13.98 -3.75 9.42
CA VAL A 82 -13.55 -2.86 8.34
C VAL A 82 -13.33 -1.46 8.89
N TYR A 83 -12.13 -0.95 8.72
CA TYR A 83 -11.73 0.39 9.14
C TYR A 83 -11.52 1.29 7.93
N ALA A 84 -12.19 2.43 7.90
CA ALA A 84 -12.04 3.48 6.90
C ALA A 84 -12.46 4.82 7.50
N ASN A 85 -12.04 5.93 6.92
CA ASN A 85 -12.55 7.23 7.36
C ASN A 85 -13.97 7.51 6.83
N GLU A 86 -14.59 8.58 7.32
CA GLU A 86 -15.98 8.91 6.98
C GLU A 86 -16.17 9.15 5.47
N GLY A 87 -15.25 9.88 4.82
CA GLY A 87 -15.33 10.17 3.39
C GLY A 87 -15.24 8.89 2.55
N THR A 88 -14.31 8.02 2.87
CA THR A 88 -14.15 6.72 2.22
C THR A 88 -15.40 5.84 2.43
N TRP A 89 -15.96 5.78 3.66
CA TRP A 89 -17.20 5.04 3.93
C TRP A 89 -18.36 5.54 3.08
N GLN A 90 -18.56 6.86 3.01
CA GLN A 90 -19.63 7.45 2.22
C GLN A 90 -19.49 7.14 0.73
N ALA A 91 -18.27 7.22 0.20
CA ALA A 91 -17.99 7.01 -1.21
C ALA A 91 -17.99 5.54 -1.65
N MET A 92 -17.63 4.59 -0.75
CA MET A 92 -17.59 3.17 -1.10
C MET A 92 -18.90 2.41 -0.82
N VAL A 93 -19.90 2.99 -0.16
CA VAL A 93 -21.11 2.28 0.30
C VAL A 93 -21.83 1.51 -0.82
N ASN A 94 -21.92 2.10 -2.00
CA ASN A 94 -22.55 1.47 -3.16
C ASN A 94 -21.64 0.47 -3.90
N LYS A 95 -20.36 0.45 -3.60
CA LYS A 95 -19.36 -0.44 -4.24
C LYS A 95 -19.21 -1.75 -3.45
N VAL A 96 -19.19 -1.67 -2.13
CA VAL A 96 -18.94 -2.82 -1.26
C VAL A 96 -20.19 -3.58 -0.83
N GLY A 97 -21.36 -3.02 -1.09
CA GLY A 97 -22.66 -3.57 -0.63
C GLY A 97 -22.84 -3.41 0.89
N ASN A 98 -23.91 -4.00 1.42
CA ASN A 98 -24.21 -3.85 2.84
C ASN A 98 -23.24 -4.66 3.72
N ILE A 99 -22.45 -3.98 4.52
CA ILE A 99 -21.61 -4.55 5.60
C ILE A 99 -22.40 -4.37 6.90
N PRO A 100 -22.47 -5.37 7.81
CA PRO A 100 -23.09 -5.22 9.13
C PRO A 100 -22.50 -4.05 9.92
N ASP A 101 -23.33 -3.33 10.67
CA ASP A 101 -22.88 -2.13 11.38
C ASP A 101 -21.82 -2.43 12.46
N GLU A 102 -21.90 -3.61 13.07
CA GLU A 102 -20.91 -4.10 14.03
C GLU A 102 -19.53 -4.39 13.45
N GLN A 103 -19.41 -4.45 12.12
CA GLN A 103 -18.16 -4.62 11.39
C GLN A 103 -17.59 -3.29 10.84
N LYS A 104 -18.33 -2.17 10.98
CA LYS A 104 -17.95 -0.86 10.45
C LYS A 104 -17.29 0.00 11.51
N PHE A 105 -16.08 0.41 11.28
CA PHE A 105 -15.33 1.27 12.20
C PHE A 105 -14.81 2.50 11.47
N ILE A 106 -14.98 3.67 12.10
CA ILE A 106 -14.39 4.93 11.61
C ILE A 106 -12.94 4.99 12.09
N PHE A 107 -12.04 5.26 11.14
CA PHE A 107 -10.64 5.53 11.43
C PHE A 107 -10.29 6.93 10.94
N THR A 108 -10.19 7.86 11.86
CA THR A 108 -9.93 9.29 11.58
C THR A 108 -8.54 9.47 10.98
N PRO A 109 -8.40 10.20 9.86
CA PRO A 109 -7.10 10.47 9.26
C PRO A 109 -6.14 11.21 10.21
N ASN A 110 -4.85 10.95 10.04
CA ASN A 110 -3.76 11.55 10.82
C ASN A 110 -3.85 11.24 12.33
N THR A 111 -4.28 10.04 12.65
CA THR A 111 -4.32 9.51 14.03
C THR A 111 -3.68 8.12 14.08
N VAL A 112 -3.36 7.68 15.28
CA VAL A 112 -2.90 6.33 15.56
C VAL A 112 -4.05 5.54 16.16
N LYS A 113 -4.24 4.32 15.70
CA LYS A 113 -5.17 3.36 16.27
C LYS A 113 -4.42 2.19 16.86
N GLU A 114 -4.52 2.01 18.16
CA GLU A 114 -4.11 0.78 18.82
C GLU A 114 -5.03 -0.37 18.37
N PHE A 115 -4.42 -1.43 17.84
CA PHE A 115 -5.09 -2.65 17.39
C PHE A 115 -4.37 -3.87 17.96
N GLY A 116 -4.62 -4.15 19.23
CA GLY A 116 -3.93 -5.18 20.01
C GLY A 116 -2.47 -4.83 20.20
N ASP A 117 -1.59 -5.59 19.59
CA ASP A 117 -0.13 -5.40 19.62
C ASP A 117 0.39 -4.60 18.41
N LEU A 118 -0.51 -4.11 17.55
CA LEU A 118 -0.20 -3.23 16.42
C LEU A 118 -0.66 -1.80 16.70
N ASP A 119 0.19 -0.83 16.40
CA ASP A 119 -0.20 0.56 16.27
C ASP A 119 -0.28 0.92 14.79
N ILE A 120 -1.49 1.29 14.33
CA ILE A 120 -1.73 1.65 12.95
C ILE A 120 -1.87 3.16 12.86
N GLU A 121 -0.87 3.81 12.28
CA GLU A 121 -0.86 5.24 12.05
C GLU A 121 -1.39 5.54 10.64
N SER A 122 -2.41 6.40 10.55
CA SER A 122 -2.94 6.89 9.29
C SER A 122 -2.41 8.27 8.96
N PHE A 123 -2.18 8.54 7.68
CA PHE A 123 -1.80 9.86 7.18
C PHE A 123 -2.53 10.18 5.87
N SER A 124 -2.98 11.44 5.74
CA SER A 124 -3.66 11.92 4.54
C SER A 124 -2.67 12.17 3.42
N VAL A 125 -3.06 11.85 2.18
CA VAL A 125 -2.29 12.07 0.97
C VAL A 125 -3.06 12.91 -0.05
N SER A 126 -2.40 13.32 -1.13
CA SER A 126 -3.03 14.03 -2.24
C SER A 126 -3.40 13.04 -3.34
N HIS A 127 -4.68 12.72 -3.45
CA HIS A 127 -5.22 11.82 -4.47
C HIS A 127 -6.68 12.17 -4.77
N ASP A 128 -7.16 11.84 -5.96
CA ASP A 128 -8.52 12.15 -6.43
C ASP A 128 -9.59 11.19 -5.87
N ALA A 129 -9.60 11.04 -4.56
CA ALA A 129 -10.55 10.27 -3.79
C ALA A 129 -11.27 11.15 -2.74
N ALA A 130 -12.35 10.63 -2.16
CA ALA A 130 -13.18 11.42 -1.23
C ALA A 130 -12.40 11.89 0.01
N GLN A 131 -11.56 11.04 0.58
CA GLN A 131 -10.70 11.36 1.71
C GLN A 131 -9.54 10.33 1.78
N PRO A 132 -8.56 10.42 0.88
CA PRO A 132 -7.50 9.41 0.78
C PRO A 132 -6.57 9.45 1.98
N GLN A 133 -6.26 8.27 2.53
CA GLN A 133 -5.30 8.08 3.61
C GLN A 133 -4.51 6.80 3.39
N PHE A 134 -3.26 6.78 3.84
CA PHE A 134 -2.42 5.60 3.85
C PHE A 134 -1.94 5.28 5.27
N TYR A 135 -1.14 4.23 5.41
CA TYR A 135 -0.86 3.66 6.72
C TYR A 135 0.61 3.36 6.94
N GLN A 136 1.06 3.59 8.18
CA GLN A 136 2.20 2.92 8.77
C GLN A 136 1.72 1.92 9.81
N ILE A 137 2.31 0.75 9.82
CA ILE A 137 2.02 -0.30 10.79
C ILE A 137 3.25 -0.47 11.67
N HIS A 138 3.08 -0.19 12.95
CA HIS A 138 4.12 -0.31 13.96
C HIS A 138 3.86 -1.53 14.82
N HIS A 139 4.94 -2.29 15.08
CA HIS A 139 4.95 -3.40 16.02
C HIS A 139 6.30 -3.39 16.73
N ASP A 140 6.27 -3.27 18.05
CA ASP A 140 7.49 -3.04 18.85
C ASP A 140 8.28 -1.83 18.32
N ASN A 141 9.49 -2.08 17.83
CA ASN A 141 10.36 -1.05 17.26
C ASN A 141 10.44 -1.13 15.71
N LYS A 142 9.54 -1.87 15.09
CA LYS A 142 9.49 -2.10 13.63
C LYS A 142 8.35 -1.32 12.99
N THR A 143 8.58 -0.85 11.76
CA THR A 143 7.62 -0.07 11.00
C THR A 143 7.58 -0.50 9.54
N PHE A 144 6.38 -0.85 9.06
CA PHE A 144 6.10 -1.03 7.64
C PHE A 144 5.22 0.12 7.13
N CYS A 145 5.68 0.82 6.11
CA CYS A 145 4.97 1.95 5.50
C CYS A 145 4.40 1.57 4.14
N ILE A 146 3.14 1.94 3.90
CA ILE A 146 2.48 1.81 2.60
C ILE A 146 2.11 3.21 2.12
N LEU A 147 2.60 3.58 0.93
CA LEU A 147 2.26 4.81 0.25
C LEU A 147 2.19 4.56 -1.25
N THR A 148 0.96 4.40 -1.73
CA THR A 148 0.61 4.37 -3.15
C THR A 148 -0.43 5.46 -3.41
N ASP A 149 -0.84 5.66 -4.65
CA ASP A 149 -1.92 6.60 -4.99
C ASP A 149 -1.75 7.99 -4.38
N THR A 150 -0.68 8.64 -4.74
CA THR A 150 -0.45 10.04 -4.39
C THR A 150 0.19 10.79 -5.55
N GLY A 151 -0.28 12.00 -5.82
CA GLY A 151 0.29 12.84 -6.87
C GLY A 151 1.62 13.51 -6.45
N TYR A 152 1.89 13.61 -5.16
CA TYR A 152 3.15 14.08 -4.61
C TYR A 152 3.32 13.70 -3.14
N VAL A 153 4.55 13.68 -2.64
CA VAL A 153 4.86 13.46 -1.22
C VAL A 153 5.20 14.81 -0.58
N SER A 154 4.28 15.32 0.25
CA SER A 154 4.51 16.58 0.98
C SER A 154 5.54 16.41 2.08
N ASP A 155 6.18 17.53 2.52
CA ASP A 155 7.11 17.53 3.67
C ASP A 155 6.50 16.92 4.93
N ARG A 156 5.19 17.12 5.12
CA ARG A 156 4.44 16.53 6.22
C ARG A 156 4.39 15.00 6.11
N VAL A 157 4.02 14.47 4.94
CA VAL A 157 3.98 13.02 4.69
C VAL A 157 5.38 12.44 4.82
N ALA A 158 6.37 13.06 4.16
CA ALA A 158 7.77 12.63 4.26
C ALA A 158 8.27 12.60 5.72
N GLY A 159 7.92 13.61 6.52
CA GLY A 159 8.26 13.66 7.95
C GLY A 159 7.59 12.55 8.76
N THR A 160 6.32 12.23 8.44
CA THR A 160 5.56 11.16 9.11
C THR A 160 6.17 9.78 8.81
N ILE A 161 6.43 9.48 7.54
CA ILE A 161 6.86 8.13 7.11
C ILE A 161 8.38 7.89 7.18
N ARG A 162 9.12 8.84 7.71
CA ARG A 162 10.59 8.81 7.68
C ARG A 162 11.17 7.63 8.45
N ASN A 163 12.20 6.99 7.86
CA ASN A 163 13.03 5.96 8.46
C ASN A 163 12.24 4.71 8.94
N ALA A 164 11.21 4.30 8.17
CA ALA A 164 10.57 3.01 8.37
C ALA A 164 11.51 1.86 7.99
N ASP A 165 11.29 0.68 8.57
CA ASP A 165 12.11 -0.52 8.30
C ASP A 165 11.83 -1.07 6.90
N ALA A 166 10.58 -0.98 6.41
CA ALA A 166 10.22 -1.33 5.05
C ALA A 166 9.16 -0.39 4.46
N TYR A 167 9.18 -0.27 3.13
CA TYR A 167 8.26 0.57 2.35
C TYR A 167 7.62 -0.21 1.20
N LEU A 168 6.31 0.00 1.01
CA LEU A 168 5.68 -0.16 -0.29
C LEU A 168 5.45 1.25 -0.85
N MET A 169 6.26 1.64 -1.83
CA MET A 169 6.25 2.98 -2.42
C MET A 169 5.72 2.95 -3.85
N GLU A 170 4.93 3.96 -4.21
CA GLU A 170 4.42 4.11 -5.57
C GLU A 170 5.53 4.40 -6.57
N CYS A 171 5.50 3.66 -7.69
CA CYS A 171 6.22 3.94 -8.93
C CYS A 171 5.28 3.62 -10.09
N ASN A 172 4.27 4.48 -10.29
CA ASN A 172 3.13 4.16 -11.14
C ASN A 172 3.48 4.13 -12.61
N HIS A 173 4.15 5.15 -13.12
CA HIS A 173 4.37 5.28 -14.55
C HIS A 173 5.77 5.80 -14.89
N ASP A 174 6.24 5.40 -16.05
CA ASP A 174 7.29 6.10 -16.78
C ASP A 174 6.68 7.30 -17.51
N THR A 175 7.28 8.47 -17.35
CA THR A 175 6.73 9.73 -17.86
C THR A 175 6.62 9.75 -19.38
N GLU A 176 7.59 9.17 -20.11
CA GLU A 176 7.58 9.13 -21.57
C GLU A 176 6.59 8.08 -22.08
N MET A 177 6.52 6.89 -21.46
CA MET A 177 5.50 5.90 -21.80
C MET A 177 4.10 6.45 -21.61
N LEU A 178 3.83 7.19 -20.52
CA LEU A 178 2.54 7.84 -20.28
C LEU A 178 2.25 8.88 -21.36
N ARG A 179 3.20 9.75 -21.69
CA ARG A 179 3.03 10.79 -22.72
C ARG A 179 2.76 10.22 -24.10
N MET A 180 3.47 9.16 -24.46
CA MET A 180 3.35 8.48 -25.76
C MET A 180 2.25 7.41 -25.79
N GLY A 181 1.78 6.97 -24.63
CA GLY A 181 0.85 5.86 -24.46
C GLY A 181 -0.57 6.13 -24.97
N PRO A 182 -1.46 5.12 -24.94
CA PRO A 182 -2.78 5.17 -25.59
C PRO A 182 -3.83 5.96 -24.82
N TYR A 183 -3.54 6.45 -23.61
CA TYR A 183 -4.52 7.15 -22.78
C TYR A 183 -4.90 8.50 -23.39
N SER A 184 -6.16 8.90 -23.18
CA SER A 184 -6.63 10.22 -23.58
C SER A 184 -5.88 11.34 -22.84
N TRP A 185 -5.75 12.51 -23.46
CA TRP A 185 -5.04 13.62 -22.86
C TRP A 185 -5.60 14.05 -21.47
N PRO A 186 -6.93 14.12 -21.26
CA PRO A 186 -7.46 14.40 -19.93
C PRO A 186 -7.03 13.37 -18.86
N LEU A 187 -6.97 12.08 -19.21
CA LEU A 187 -6.51 11.05 -18.30
C LEU A 187 -5.01 11.18 -18.00
N LYS A 188 -4.19 11.50 -19.01
CA LYS A 188 -2.75 11.78 -18.80
C LYS A 188 -2.54 12.97 -17.87
N GLN A 189 -3.30 14.07 -18.07
CA GLN A 189 -3.23 15.23 -17.19
C GLN A 189 -3.66 14.91 -15.75
N ARG A 190 -4.68 14.07 -15.56
CA ARG A 190 -5.09 13.59 -14.24
C ARG A 190 -3.97 12.79 -13.56
N ILE A 191 -3.34 11.86 -14.28
CA ILE A 191 -2.24 11.03 -13.74
C ILE A 191 -1.02 11.88 -13.36
N LEU A 192 -0.67 12.87 -14.19
CA LEU A 192 0.47 13.77 -13.98
C LEU A 192 0.18 14.93 -13.01
N GLY A 193 -1.03 15.03 -12.49
CA GLY A 193 -1.43 16.14 -11.61
C GLY A 193 -1.17 15.84 -10.14
N ASP A 194 -1.28 16.88 -9.30
CA ASP A 194 -1.04 16.80 -7.86
C ASP A 194 -1.95 15.79 -7.11
N GLU A 195 -3.06 15.40 -7.71
CA GLU A 195 -3.98 14.37 -7.19
C GLU A 195 -3.88 13.06 -7.99
N GLY A 196 -2.84 12.91 -8.80
CA GLY A 196 -2.61 11.74 -9.65
C GLY A 196 -1.75 10.67 -8.97
N HIS A 197 -0.63 10.33 -9.64
CA HIS A 197 0.26 9.25 -9.22
C HIS A 197 1.72 9.64 -9.44
N LEU A 198 2.61 9.13 -8.58
CA LEU A 198 4.05 9.32 -8.74
C LEU A 198 4.57 8.59 -10.00
N SER A 199 5.40 9.27 -10.78
CA SER A 199 6.26 8.63 -11.77
C SER A 199 7.35 7.79 -11.10
N ASN A 200 8.13 7.04 -11.89
CA ASN A 200 9.28 6.30 -11.37
C ASN A 200 10.31 7.25 -10.74
N GLU A 201 10.54 8.40 -11.38
CA GLU A 201 11.47 9.43 -10.92
C GLU A 201 11.00 10.06 -9.60
N GLU A 202 9.72 10.45 -9.52
CA GLU A 202 9.13 11.03 -8.30
C GLU A 202 9.08 10.02 -7.16
N GLY A 203 8.88 8.73 -7.44
CA GLY A 203 8.98 7.65 -6.46
C GLY A 203 10.40 7.50 -5.90
N ALA A 204 11.44 7.60 -6.76
CA ALA A 204 12.82 7.61 -6.33
C ALA A 204 13.14 8.83 -5.44
N ASP A 205 12.71 10.02 -5.86
CA ASP A 205 12.90 11.27 -5.09
C ASP A 205 12.21 11.16 -3.72
N ALA A 206 11.00 10.63 -3.67
CA ALA A 206 10.27 10.41 -2.42
C ALA A 206 11.03 9.44 -1.49
N LEU A 207 11.52 8.32 -2.03
CA LEU A 207 12.31 7.34 -1.28
C LEU A 207 13.58 7.98 -0.69
N MET A 208 14.36 8.73 -1.47
CA MET A 208 15.57 9.39 -0.99
C MET A 208 15.32 10.37 0.16
N ASN A 209 14.12 10.97 0.21
CA ASN A 209 13.74 11.89 1.29
C ASN A 209 13.29 11.19 2.58
N VAL A 210 12.89 9.92 2.52
CA VAL A 210 12.27 9.23 3.67
C VAL A 210 13.08 8.06 4.22
N ILE A 211 13.91 7.39 3.41
CA ILE A 211 14.72 6.26 3.89
C ILE A 211 15.80 6.71 4.87
N GLY A 212 16.24 5.79 5.73
CA GLY A 212 17.26 6.03 6.73
C GLY A 212 17.92 4.72 7.17
N ASP A 213 18.71 4.77 8.26
CA ASP A 213 19.52 3.65 8.73
C ASP A 213 18.73 2.37 9.06
N ARG A 214 17.44 2.53 9.39
CA ARG A 214 16.56 1.41 9.71
C ARG A 214 16.01 0.72 8.48
N THR A 215 15.94 1.39 7.34
CA THR A 215 15.33 0.87 6.11
C THR A 215 16.11 -0.33 5.59
N LYS A 216 15.42 -1.46 5.40
CA LYS A 216 16.00 -2.71 4.89
C LYS A 216 15.32 -3.24 3.65
N GLU A 217 14.05 -2.93 3.45
CA GLU A 217 13.23 -3.45 2.35
C GLU A 217 12.45 -2.30 1.70
N ILE A 218 12.52 -2.20 0.38
CA ILE A 218 11.75 -1.24 -0.43
C ILE A 218 11.07 -2.01 -1.55
N PHE A 219 9.74 -1.92 -1.62
CA PHE A 219 8.95 -2.51 -2.68
C PHE A 219 8.40 -1.40 -3.59
N LEU A 220 8.67 -1.51 -4.88
CA LEU A 220 8.09 -0.65 -5.91
C LEU A 220 6.71 -1.16 -6.28
N GLY A 221 5.70 -0.36 -5.99
CA GLY A 221 4.30 -0.75 -6.11
C GLY A 221 3.47 0.11 -7.04
N HIS A 222 2.21 -0.30 -7.17
CA HIS A 222 1.14 0.40 -7.89
C HIS A 222 1.47 0.76 -9.36
N ARG A 223 2.19 -0.13 -10.06
CA ARG A 223 2.60 0.10 -11.45
C ARG A 223 1.42 0.04 -12.41
N SER A 224 1.39 1.01 -13.32
CA SER A 224 0.48 1.03 -14.47
C SER A 224 0.79 -0.12 -15.43
N GLN A 225 -0.24 -0.86 -15.83
CA GLN A 225 -0.09 -1.93 -16.84
C GLN A 225 0.27 -1.44 -18.24
N HIS A 226 -0.06 -0.17 -18.56
CA HIS A 226 0.09 0.38 -19.92
C HIS A 226 1.22 1.39 -20.03
N ASN A 227 1.59 2.02 -18.93
CA ASN A 227 2.53 3.15 -18.95
C ASN A 227 3.76 2.88 -18.07
N ASN A 228 4.03 1.62 -17.76
CA ASN A 228 5.24 1.20 -17.04
C ASN A 228 5.62 -0.24 -17.39
N MET A 229 6.85 -0.58 -17.07
CA MET A 229 7.36 -1.96 -17.09
C MET A 229 8.14 -2.21 -15.79
N ARG A 230 8.05 -3.42 -15.26
CA ARG A 230 8.77 -3.82 -14.04
C ARG A 230 10.26 -3.46 -14.09
N SER A 231 10.95 -3.91 -15.13
CA SER A 231 12.38 -3.63 -15.29
C SER A 231 12.70 -2.15 -15.46
N LEU A 232 11.82 -1.37 -16.10
CA LEU A 232 12.02 0.06 -16.28
C LEU A 232 11.87 0.80 -14.96
N ALA A 233 10.81 0.54 -14.20
CA ALA A 233 10.63 1.13 -12.87
C ALA A 233 11.83 0.83 -11.96
N HIS A 234 12.22 -0.44 -11.88
CA HIS A 234 13.36 -0.87 -11.06
C HIS A 234 14.66 -0.16 -11.45
N LEU A 235 15.01 -0.19 -12.74
CA LEU A 235 16.25 0.42 -13.23
C LEU A 235 16.26 1.94 -13.05
N THR A 236 15.12 2.61 -13.29
CA THR A 236 15.02 4.06 -13.09
C THR A 236 15.25 4.43 -11.63
N VAL A 237 14.55 3.77 -10.71
CA VAL A 237 14.69 4.05 -9.27
C VAL A 237 16.10 3.72 -8.79
N ALA A 238 16.62 2.53 -9.12
CA ALA A 238 17.97 2.13 -8.72
C ALA A 238 19.03 3.11 -9.22
N SER A 239 18.99 3.47 -10.52
CA SER A 239 19.97 4.40 -11.11
C SER A 239 19.93 5.78 -10.46
N ILE A 240 18.72 6.34 -10.21
CA ILE A 240 18.59 7.66 -9.56
C ILE A 240 19.15 7.61 -8.14
N MET A 241 18.81 6.56 -7.38
CA MET A 241 19.30 6.42 -6.00
C MET A 241 20.81 6.22 -5.94
N GLU A 242 21.38 5.40 -6.83
CA GLU A 242 22.83 5.18 -6.93
C GLU A 242 23.59 6.45 -7.34
N ASP A 243 23.04 7.26 -8.25
CA ASP A 243 23.59 8.56 -8.66
C ASP A 243 23.61 9.58 -7.50
N HIS A 244 22.84 9.33 -6.43
CA HIS A 244 22.80 10.12 -5.20
C HIS A 244 23.48 9.41 -4.00
N ASP A 245 24.40 8.50 -4.27
CA ASP A 245 25.22 7.79 -3.28
C ASP A 245 24.46 6.84 -2.35
N PHE A 246 23.23 6.38 -2.72
CA PHE A 246 22.55 5.32 -2.00
C PHE A 246 23.04 3.94 -2.47
N ALA A 247 23.39 3.08 -1.54
CA ALA A 247 23.91 1.75 -1.83
C ALA A 247 22.76 0.73 -2.02
N VAL A 248 22.10 0.80 -3.17
CA VAL A 248 21.00 -0.10 -3.54
C VAL A 248 21.48 -1.55 -3.50
N ASP A 249 20.66 -2.45 -2.97
CA ASP A 249 20.93 -3.87 -2.74
C ASP A 249 22.11 -4.20 -1.80
N GLN A 250 22.70 -3.17 -1.16
CA GLN A 250 23.74 -3.31 -0.14
C GLN A 250 23.21 -2.89 1.24
N ASP A 251 22.72 -1.65 1.38
CA ASP A 251 22.18 -1.12 2.63
C ASP A 251 20.72 -1.54 2.84
N PHE A 252 19.98 -1.65 1.76
CA PHE A 252 18.58 -2.11 1.69
C PHE A 252 18.33 -2.89 0.40
N LYS A 253 17.27 -3.70 0.38
CA LYS A 253 16.82 -4.42 -0.82
C LYS A 253 15.79 -3.60 -1.57
N LEU A 254 15.95 -3.50 -2.90
CA LEU A 254 14.96 -2.93 -3.80
C LEU A 254 14.22 -4.06 -4.51
N GLU A 255 12.94 -4.21 -4.20
CA GLU A 255 12.11 -5.31 -4.67
C GLU A 255 10.96 -4.78 -5.54
N ASP A 256 10.51 -5.62 -6.46
CA ASP A 256 9.36 -5.33 -7.30
C ASP A 256 8.13 -6.10 -6.85
N THR A 257 6.97 -5.45 -6.88
CA THR A 257 5.69 -6.12 -6.65
C THR A 257 5.07 -6.62 -7.96
N GLU A 258 4.10 -7.50 -7.84
CA GLU A 258 3.32 -8.01 -8.97
C GLU A 258 1.81 -7.85 -8.72
N PRO A 259 0.99 -7.65 -9.77
CA PRO A 259 -0.44 -7.46 -9.62
C PRO A 259 -1.21 -8.75 -9.29
N GLU A 260 -0.63 -9.93 -9.55
CA GLU A 260 -1.31 -11.24 -9.42
C GLU A 260 -0.45 -12.32 -8.74
N THR A 261 0.69 -11.95 -8.18
CA THR A 261 1.60 -12.87 -7.47
C THR A 261 2.06 -12.20 -6.19
N PRO A 262 1.89 -12.86 -5.01
CA PRO A 262 2.33 -12.27 -3.76
C PRO A 262 3.85 -12.16 -3.70
N SER A 263 4.35 -11.15 -2.98
CA SER A 263 5.75 -11.12 -2.58
C SER A 263 6.07 -12.32 -1.68
N SER A 264 7.34 -12.63 -1.51
CA SER A 264 7.77 -13.55 -0.46
C SER A 264 7.16 -13.14 0.88
N PHE A 265 6.94 -14.10 1.76
CA PHE A 265 6.47 -13.82 3.12
C PHE A 265 7.65 -13.33 3.95
N MET A 266 7.67 -12.04 4.27
CA MET A 266 8.78 -11.32 4.87
C MET A 266 8.63 -11.20 6.38
N VAL A 267 9.75 -10.94 7.06
CA VAL A 267 9.85 -10.76 8.52
C VAL A 267 10.63 -9.47 8.79
N LEU A 268 10.05 -8.52 9.53
CA LEU A 268 10.71 -7.31 10.01
C LEU A 268 11.36 -7.50 11.38
#